data_e283a92c60af22e59f25f7843a2597a9
#
_entry.id   e283a92c60af22e59f25f7843a2597a9
#
_cell.length_a   1.000
_cell.length_b   1.000
_cell.length_c   1.000
_cell.angle_alpha   90.00
_cell.angle_beta   90.00
_cell.angle_gamma   90.00
#
_symmetry.space_group_name_H-M   'P 1'
#
loop_
_entity.id
_entity.type
_entity.pdbx_description
1 polymer ?
#
loop_
_entity_poly.entity_id
_entity_poly.type
_entity_poly.pdbx_seq_one_letter_code
_entity_poly.pdbx_strand_id
1 'polypeptide(L)'
;ATLRNAMKELDDEEFNDTLLAIDEFHHTSADANSNLGDVVRRVMNNSTGHIVAMTGSYFRGDGIPVLRAEDEARFYPVTYNYYEQLNGYKFLKNLVLGYHFYHGSYLDHLAEVLDTTKKTIIHIPSVNSRASTGLSKYTETSEIIKIIGEIVFKDYNNGIYTVKTADGRLLKVADLVEDSSKERNL
;
A
#
# COMPACT_ATOMS: atom_id res chain seq x y z
N ALA A 1 3.69 17.60 0.60
CA ALA A 1 4.27 18.91 0.98
C ALA A 1 4.54 19.77 -0.26
N THR A 2 5.12 19.22 -1.33
CA THR A 2 5.56 19.99 -2.52
C THR A 2 4.38 20.56 -3.32
N LEU A 3 3.37 19.75 -3.64
CA LEU A 3 2.19 20.20 -4.40
C LEU A 3 1.44 21.31 -3.67
N ARG A 4 1.21 21.16 -2.36
CA ARG A 4 0.52 22.16 -1.55
C ARG A 4 1.24 23.51 -1.57
N ASN A 5 2.57 23.52 -1.51
CA ASN A 5 3.34 24.75 -1.50
C ASN A 5 3.30 25.41 -2.88
N ALA A 6 3.46 24.64 -3.96
CA ALA A 6 3.31 25.15 -5.32
C ALA A 6 1.91 25.75 -5.55
N MET A 7 0.86 25.08 -5.11
CA MET A 7 -0.51 25.55 -5.28
C MET A 7 -0.89 26.78 -4.44
N LYS A 8 -0.13 27.12 -3.42
CA LYS A 8 -0.32 28.38 -2.67
C LYS A 8 0.17 29.61 -3.43
N GLU A 9 1.10 29.41 -4.34
CA GLU A 9 1.70 30.46 -5.15
C GLU A 9 0.97 30.71 -6.47
N LEU A 10 0.01 29.82 -6.81
CA LEU A 10 -0.78 29.90 -8.03
C LEU A 10 -2.12 30.59 -7.75
N ASP A 11 -2.55 31.45 -8.65
CA ASP A 11 -3.89 32.01 -8.63
C ASP A 11 -4.93 31.00 -9.15
N ASP A 12 -6.21 31.18 -8.81
CA ASP A 12 -7.25 30.23 -9.19
C ASP A 12 -7.43 30.16 -10.71
N GLU A 13 -7.20 31.27 -11.41
CA GLU A 13 -7.30 31.38 -12.86
C GLU A 13 -6.26 30.56 -13.61
N GLU A 14 -5.12 30.25 -12.98
CA GLU A 14 -4.07 29.41 -13.56
C GLU A 14 -4.49 27.93 -13.67
N PHE A 15 -5.56 27.55 -12.99
CA PHE A 15 -6.16 26.23 -13.14
C PHE A 15 -7.22 26.15 -14.25
N ASN A 16 -7.55 27.29 -14.90
CA ASN A 16 -8.46 27.27 -16.03
C ASN A 16 -7.85 26.48 -17.19
N ASP A 17 -8.69 25.69 -17.86
CA ASP A 17 -8.33 24.86 -19.01
C ASP A 17 -7.20 23.84 -18.71
N THR A 18 -6.99 23.53 -17.43
CA THR A 18 -6.01 22.53 -16.98
C THR A 18 -6.64 21.18 -16.69
N LEU A 19 -5.84 20.13 -16.71
CA LEU A 19 -6.21 18.80 -16.26
C LEU A 19 -5.37 18.42 -15.04
N LEU A 20 -6.01 18.29 -13.89
CA LEU A 20 -5.40 17.79 -12.66
C LEU A 20 -5.65 16.29 -12.55
N ALA A 21 -4.62 15.46 -12.80
CA ALA A 21 -4.68 14.03 -12.62
C ALA A 21 -4.13 13.66 -11.22
N ILE A 22 -4.93 12.98 -10.42
CA ILE A 22 -4.58 12.57 -9.06
C ILE A 22 -4.66 11.06 -8.98
N ASP A 23 -3.50 10.43 -8.79
CA ASP A 23 -3.39 9.02 -8.48
C ASP A 23 -3.56 8.78 -6.97
N GLU A 24 -3.97 7.58 -6.58
CA GLU A 24 -4.29 7.22 -5.20
C GLU A 24 -5.26 8.21 -4.54
N PHE A 25 -6.31 8.57 -5.27
CA PHE A 25 -7.28 9.61 -4.88
C PHE A 25 -7.95 9.35 -3.53
N HIS A 26 -7.96 8.10 -3.06
CA HIS A 26 -8.45 7.75 -1.73
C HIS A 26 -7.68 8.40 -0.57
N HIS A 27 -6.48 8.96 -0.84
CA HIS A 27 -5.77 9.80 0.14
C HIS A 27 -6.36 11.21 0.28
N THR A 28 -7.26 11.61 -0.62
CA THR A 28 -8.09 12.81 -0.44
C THR A 28 -9.06 12.58 0.71
N SER A 29 -9.47 13.64 1.39
CA SER A 29 -10.43 13.56 2.49
C SER A 29 -11.39 14.73 2.44
N ALA A 30 -12.64 14.45 2.77
CA ALA A 30 -13.67 15.45 2.99
C ALA A 30 -13.45 16.25 4.31
N ASP A 31 -12.53 15.84 5.15
CA ASP A 31 -12.14 16.55 6.36
C ASP A 31 -11.64 17.97 6.03
N ALA A 32 -12.03 18.92 6.86
CA ALA A 32 -11.63 20.34 6.70
C ALA A 32 -10.11 20.56 6.80
N ASN A 33 -9.39 19.64 7.45
CA ASN A 33 -7.93 19.70 7.60
C ASN A 33 -7.18 18.97 6.47
N SER A 34 -7.87 18.41 5.48
CA SER A 34 -7.23 17.70 4.37
C SER A 34 -6.62 18.68 3.38
N ASN A 35 -5.31 18.69 3.30
CA ASN A 35 -4.59 19.54 2.34
C ASN A 35 -4.90 19.21 0.88
N LEU A 36 -5.03 17.93 0.55
CA LEU A 36 -5.37 17.50 -0.82
C LEU A 36 -6.86 17.75 -1.10
N GLY A 37 -7.71 17.56 -0.10
CA GLY A 37 -9.13 17.90 -0.20
C GLY A 37 -9.35 19.39 -0.48
N ASP A 38 -8.57 20.28 0.15
CA ASP A 38 -8.65 21.73 -0.12
C ASP A 38 -8.24 22.07 -1.53
N VAL A 39 -7.18 21.46 -2.05
CA VAL A 39 -6.74 21.64 -3.43
C VAL A 39 -7.82 21.22 -4.41
N VAL A 40 -8.42 20.04 -4.22
CA VAL A 40 -9.50 19.55 -5.07
C VAL A 40 -10.69 20.50 -5.06
N ARG A 41 -11.16 20.91 -3.87
CA ARG A 41 -12.28 21.87 -3.74
C ARG A 41 -11.97 23.22 -4.37
N ARG A 42 -10.74 23.72 -4.23
CA ARG A 42 -10.31 24.96 -4.83
C ARG A 42 -10.41 24.92 -6.35
N VAL A 43 -9.85 23.87 -6.98
CA VAL A 43 -9.93 23.68 -8.44
C VAL A 43 -11.38 23.52 -8.88
N MET A 44 -12.17 22.71 -8.17
CA MET A 44 -13.57 22.47 -8.52
C MET A 44 -14.46 23.72 -8.44
N ASN A 45 -14.21 24.60 -7.50
CA ASN A 45 -15.11 25.71 -7.21
C ASN A 45 -14.69 27.03 -7.88
N ASN A 46 -13.40 27.19 -8.13
CA ASN A 46 -12.84 28.47 -8.51
C ASN A 46 -12.20 28.48 -9.92
N SER A 47 -12.26 27.37 -10.65
CA SER A 47 -11.68 27.29 -11.99
C SER A 47 -12.52 26.46 -12.95
N THR A 48 -12.20 26.54 -14.25
CA THR A 48 -12.72 25.65 -15.30
C THR A 48 -11.88 24.38 -15.48
N GLY A 49 -10.93 24.13 -14.59
CA GLY A 49 -10.06 22.97 -14.64
C GLY A 49 -10.82 21.64 -14.47
N HIS A 50 -10.32 20.62 -15.12
CA HIS A 50 -10.84 19.26 -15.02
C HIS A 50 -10.02 18.42 -14.05
N ILE A 51 -10.67 17.50 -13.35
CA ILE A 51 -10.01 16.58 -12.43
C ILE A 51 -10.24 15.14 -12.89
N VAL A 52 -9.15 14.39 -13.06
CA VAL A 52 -9.17 12.93 -13.21
C VAL A 52 -8.67 12.32 -11.92
N ALA A 53 -9.58 11.69 -11.19
CA ALA A 53 -9.32 11.02 -9.93
C ALA A 53 -9.20 9.51 -10.15
N MET A 54 -8.03 8.94 -9.84
CA MET A 54 -7.74 7.52 -10.04
C MET A 54 -7.46 6.86 -8.70
N THR A 55 -8.04 5.70 -8.46
CA THR A 55 -7.75 4.93 -7.25
C THR A 55 -8.12 3.46 -7.43
N GLY A 56 -7.31 2.57 -6.89
CA GLY A 56 -7.62 1.15 -6.82
C GLY A 56 -8.68 0.80 -5.77
N SER A 57 -8.95 1.73 -4.83
CA SER A 57 -9.94 1.56 -3.76
C SER A 57 -10.52 2.92 -3.38
N TYR A 58 -11.80 3.13 -3.62
CA TYR A 58 -12.51 4.34 -3.20
C TYR A 58 -13.01 4.21 -1.75
N PHE A 59 -12.13 3.75 -0.87
CA PHE A 59 -12.43 3.51 0.53
C PHE A 59 -11.23 3.81 1.42
N ARG A 60 -11.43 4.56 2.49
CA ARG A 60 -10.37 5.01 3.41
C ARG A 60 -10.31 4.19 4.67
N GLY A 61 -11.04 3.36 5.05
CA GLY A 61 -10.94 2.54 6.27
C GLY A 61 -11.02 3.29 7.61
N ASP A 62 -11.01 4.63 7.62
CA ASP A 62 -11.12 5.48 8.81
C ASP A 62 -12.53 6.05 9.02
N GLY A 63 -13.49 5.69 8.15
CA GLY A 63 -14.87 6.15 8.23
C GLY A 63 -15.11 7.59 7.74
N ILE A 64 -14.05 8.29 7.29
CA ILE A 64 -14.16 9.63 6.70
C ILE A 64 -14.33 9.46 5.18
N PRO A 65 -15.35 10.09 4.56
CA PRO A 65 -15.51 10.01 3.12
C PRO A 65 -14.34 10.67 2.37
N VAL A 66 -14.05 10.17 1.17
CA VAL A 66 -13.00 10.74 0.29
C VAL A 66 -13.42 12.12 -0.19
N LEU A 67 -14.67 12.26 -0.63
CA LEU A 67 -15.29 13.52 -1.02
C LEU A 67 -16.58 13.75 -0.21
N ARG A 68 -17.02 15.00 -0.13
CA ARG A 68 -18.37 15.32 0.32
C ARG A 68 -19.36 14.87 -0.75
N ALA A 69 -20.58 14.53 -0.37
CA ALA A 69 -21.59 14.06 -1.31
C ALA A 69 -21.89 15.05 -2.44
N GLU A 70 -21.86 16.34 -2.14
CA GLU A 70 -22.04 17.44 -3.11
C GLU A 70 -20.90 17.52 -4.13
N ASP A 71 -19.65 17.26 -3.70
CA ASP A 71 -18.47 17.26 -4.57
C ASP A 71 -18.45 15.98 -5.41
N GLU A 72 -18.76 14.85 -4.81
CA GLU A 72 -18.82 13.55 -5.48
C GLU A 72 -19.85 13.52 -6.62
N ALA A 73 -21.00 14.17 -6.43
CA ALA A 73 -22.04 14.28 -7.44
C ALA A 73 -21.60 15.03 -8.73
N ARG A 74 -20.49 15.75 -8.68
CA ARG A 74 -19.91 16.45 -9.83
C ARG A 74 -18.95 15.59 -10.66
N PHE A 75 -18.57 14.40 -10.14
CA PHE A 75 -17.71 13.48 -10.86
C PHE A 75 -18.54 12.47 -11.66
N TYR A 76 -18.01 12.09 -12.83
CA TYR A 76 -18.53 10.97 -13.60
C TYR A 76 -17.75 9.72 -13.21
N PRO A 77 -18.36 8.76 -12.50
CA PRO A 77 -17.65 7.56 -12.06
C PRO A 77 -17.46 6.57 -13.21
N VAL A 78 -16.22 6.14 -13.39
CA VAL A 78 -15.87 5.01 -14.26
C VAL A 78 -15.28 3.93 -13.36
N THR A 79 -15.94 2.79 -13.30
CA THR A 79 -15.52 1.67 -12.44
C THR A 79 -15.05 0.51 -13.29
N TYR A 80 -13.93 -0.08 -12.89
CA TYR A 80 -13.43 -1.34 -13.39
C TYR A 80 -13.16 -2.23 -12.18
N ASN A 81 -14.13 -3.06 -11.84
CA ASN A 81 -14.08 -3.80 -10.59
C ASN A 81 -13.10 -4.96 -10.64
N TYR A 82 -12.75 -5.49 -9.47
CA TYR A 82 -11.77 -6.55 -9.33
C TYR A 82 -12.17 -7.84 -10.06
N TYR A 83 -13.46 -8.16 -10.14
CA TYR A 83 -13.95 -9.33 -10.87
C TYR A 83 -13.77 -9.19 -12.38
N GLU A 84 -14.03 -8.00 -12.92
CA GLU A 84 -13.78 -7.70 -14.33
C GLU A 84 -12.29 -7.79 -14.65
N GLN A 85 -11.46 -7.26 -13.77
CA GLN A 85 -10.01 -7.35 -13.88
C GLN A 85 -9.55 -8.81 -13.88
N LEU A 86 -9.97 -9.62 -12.92
CA LEU A 86 -9.59 -11.02 -12.81
C LEU A 86 -10.04 -11.85 -14.03
N ASN A 87 -11.25 -11.61 -14.53
CA ASN A 87 -11.77 -12.29 -15.72
C ASN A 87 -11.00 -11.93 -17.00
N GLY A 88 -10.36 -10.76 -17.04
CA GLY A 88 -9.50 -10.33 -18.16
C GLY A 88 -8.08 -10.90 -18.11
N TYR A 89 -7.62 -11.42 -16.98
CA TYR A 89 -6.26 -11.93 -16.84
C TYR A 89 -6.10 -13.34 -17.40
N LYS A 90 -5.51 -13.46 -18.57
CA LYS A 90 -5.19 -14.75 -19.21
C LYS A 90 -4.17 -15.60 -18.43
N PHE A 91 -3.38 -14.97 -17.59
CA PHE A 91 -2.25 -15.60 -16.87
C PHE A 91 -2.50 -15.86 -15.40
N LEU A 92 -3.58 -15.35 -14.83
CA LEU A 92 -3.97 -15.67 -13.46
C LEU A 92 -4.60 -17.06 -13.43
N LYS A 93 -3.86 -18.05 -12.94
CA LYS A 93 -4.31 -19.44 -12.94
C LYS A 93 -5.34 -19.73 -11.87
N ASN A 94 -5.13 -19.21 -10.65
CA ASN A 94 -6.01 -19.41 -9.51
C ASN A 94 -5.74 -18.36 -8.43
N LEU A 95 -6.80 -17.90 -7.76
CA LEU A 95 -6.72 -17.05 -6.59
C LEU A 95 -7.48 -17.73 -5.44
N VAL A 96 -6.78 -18.03 -4.36
CA VAL A 96 -7.36 -18.56 -3.12
C VAL A 96 -7.14 -17.56 -2.01
N LEU A 97 -8.21 -17.15 -1.34
CA LEU A 97 -8.16 -16.28 -0.18
C LEU A 97 -8.37 -17.12 1.09
N GLY A 98 -7.40 -17.08 1.99
CA GLY A 98 -7.48 -17.69 3.31
C GLY A 98 -7.49 -16.61 4.39
N TYR A 99 -8.21 -16.87 5.47
CA TYR A 99 -8.24 -16.00 6.66
C TYR A 99 -7.79 -16.81 7.87
N HIS A 100 -6.91 -16.20 8.66
CA HIS A 100 -6.47 -16.76 9.93
C HIS A 100 -6.81 -15.76 11.04
N PHE A 101 -7.57 -16.22 12.04
CA PHE A 101 -7.96 -15.40 13.19
C PHE A 101 -7.09 -15.78 14.38
N TYR A 102 -6.52 -14.79 15.05
CA TYR A 102 -5.61 -14.97 16.17
C TYR A 102 -5.84 -13.93 17.26
N HIS A 103 -5.32 -14.20 18.46
CA HIS A 103 -5.23 -13.26 19.56
C HIS A 103 -3.77 -12.92 19.85
N GLY A 104 -3.48 -11.65 20.17
CA GLY A 104 -2.12 -11.21 20.44
C GLY A 104 -1.37 -10.75 19.18
N SER A 105 -0.07 -11.02 19.11
CA SER A 105 0.77 -10.65 17.97
C SER A 105 0.60 -11.63 16.82
N TYR A 106 0.53 -11.12 15.58
CA TYR A 106 0.54 -11.97 14.40
C TYR A 106 1.84 -12.78 14.26
N LEU A 107 2.96 -12.28 14.81
CA LEU A 107 4.24 -12.98 14.79
C LEU A 107 4.16 -14.33 15.53
N ASP A 108 3.40 -14.40 16.62
CA ASP A 108 3.26 -15.63 17.41
C ASP A 108 2.54 -16.74 16.62
N HIS A 109 1.73 -16.35 15.62
CA HIS A 109 0.93 -17.27 14.82
C HIS A 109 1.43 -17.40 13.37
N LEU A 110 2.46 -16.66 12.99
CA LEU A 110 2.96 -16.67 11.61
C LEU A 110 3.42 -18.07 11.18
N ALA A 111 4.04 -18.83 12.06
CA ALA A 111 4.51 -20.18 11.77
C ALA A 111 3.37 -21.16 11.40
N GLU A 112 2.14 -20.88 11.87
CA GLU A 112 0.97 -21.75 11.61
C GLU A 112 0.45 -21.60 10.18
N VAL A 113 0.65 -20.43 9.57
CA VAL A 113 0.13 -20.10 8.23
C VAL A 113 1.21 -20.07 7.16
N LEU A 114 2.47 -19.98 7.55
CA LEU A 114 3.59 -19.83 6.62
C LEU A 114 3.97 -21.18 5.99
N ASP A 115 3.71 -21.31 4.69
CA ASP A 115 4.14 -22.45 3.91
C ASP A 115 5.49 -22.15 3.22
N THR A 116 6.58 -22.57 3.84
CA THR A 116 7.95 -22.37 3.33
C THR A 116 8.30 -23.22 2.09
N THR A 117 7.37 -24.04 1.61
CA THR A 117 7.55 -24.80 0.35
C THR A 117 7.16 -24.00 -0.87
N LYS A 118 6.48 -22.85 -0.67
CA LYS A 118 5.98 -21.98 -1.73
C LYS A 118 6.73 -20.66 -1.77
N LYS A 119 6.74 -20.03 -2.95
CA LYS A 119 7.16 -18.63 -3.06
C LYS A 119 6.18 -17.75 -2.30
N THR A 120 6.68 -17.01 -1.32
CA THR A 120 5.85 -16.24 -0.39
C THR A 120 6.32 -14.80 -0.35
N ILE A 121 5.38 -13.87 -0.31
CA ILE A 121 5.61 -12.46 0.00
C ILE A 121 4.91 -12.17 1.33
N ILE A 122 5.66 -11.67 2.30
CA ILE A 122 5.12 -11.26 3.60
C ILE A 122 5.08 -9.72 3.62
N HIS A 123 3.88 -9.17 3.72
CA HIS A 123 3.69 -7.74 3.90
C HIS A 123 3.60 -7.41 5.39
N ILE A 124 4.54 -6.61 5.88
CA ILE A 124 4.57 -6.16 7.29
C ILE A 124 3.65 -4.93 7.42
N PRO A 125 2.68 -4.94 8.36
CA PRO A 125 1.79 -3.80 8.58
C PRO A 125 2.56 -2.50 8.87
N SER A 126 1.94 -1.35 8.59
CA SER A 126 2.47 -0.06 9.01
C SER A 126 2.53 0.00 10.54
N VAL A 127 3.56 0.63 11.10
CA VAL A 127 3.72 0.84 12.55
C VAL A 127 2.54 1.59 13.17
N ASN A 128 1.81 2.37 12.38
CA ASN A 128 0.60 3.08 12.81
C ASN A 128 -0.70 2.27 12.61
N SER A 129 -0.60 1.05 12.09
CA SER A 129 -1.74 0.15 11.94
C SER A 129 -2.15 -0.46 13.27
N ARG A 130 -3.45 -0.76 13.45
CA ARG A 130 -3.95 -1.54 14.59
C ARG A 130 -3.39 -2.98 14.63
N ALA A 131 -2.94 -3.48 13.49
CA ALA A 131 -2.29 -4.79 13.38
C ALA A 131 -0.78 -4.74 13.68
N SER A 132 -0.24 -3.56 13.99
CA SER A 132 1.19 -3.39 14.32
C SER A 132 1.51 -4.05 15.66
N THR A 133 2.69 -4.66 15.72
CA THR A 133 3.27 -5.18 16.98
C THR A 133 3.84 -4.07 17.86
N GLY A 134 3.92 -2.83 17.37
CA GLY A 134 4.63 -1.72 18.00
C GLY A 134 6.16 -1.77 17.81
N LEU A 135 6.69 -2.81 17.18
CA LEU A 135 8.10 -2.95 16.86
C LEU A 135 8.46 -2.14 15.59
N SER A 136 9.74 -1.82 15.42
CA SER A 136 10.22 -1.29 14.15
C SER A 136 10.12 -2.34 13.05
N LYS A 137 9.94 -1.93 11.80
CA LYS A 137 9.90 -2.88 10.66
C LYS A 137 11.17 -3.72 10.55
N TYR A 138 12.32 -3.17 10.91
CA TYR A 138 13.59 -3.93 10.93
C TYR A 138 13.57 -5.04 11.98
N THR A 139 13.04 -4.76 13.17
CA THR A 139 12.90 -5.75 14.22
C THR A 139 11.91 -6.84 13.81
N GLU A 140 10.74 -6.46 13.27
CA GLU A 140 9.75 -7.40 12.78
C GLU A 140 10.31 -8.30 11.69
N THR A 141 11.05 -7.75 10.70
CA THR A 141 11.71 -8.55 9.66
C THR A 141 12.67 -9.56 10.25
N SER A 142 13.47 -9.15 11.24
CA SER A 142 14.39 -10.07 11.94
C SER A 142 13.65 -11.19 12.66
N GLU A 143 12.54 -10.91 13.33
CA GLU A 143 11.73 -11.93 14.00
C GLU A 143 11.08 -12.89 12.99
N ILE A 144 10.55 -12.37 11.88
CA ILE A 144 9.99 -13.18 10.79
C ILE A 144 11.05 -14.15 10.23
N ILE A 145 12.28 -13.67 10.00
CA ILE A 145 13.36 -14.52 9.50
C ILE A 145 13.69 -15.63 10.49
N LYS A 146 13.73 -15.34 11.79
CA LYS A 146 13.93 -16.35 12.85
C LYS A 146 12.81 -17.39 12.90
N ILE A 147 11.57 -16.98 12.66
CA ILE A 147 10.42 -17.91 12.57
C ILE A 147 10.58 -18.86 11.37
N ILE A 148 11.12 -18.38 10.23
CA ILE A 148 11.40 -19.22 9.07
C ILE A 148 12.49 -20.26 9.37
N GLY A 149 13.53 -19.88 10.11
CA GLY A 149 14.61 -20.79 10.49
C GLY A 149 15.90 -20.09 10.93
N GLU A 150 16.98 -20.85 10.97
CA GLU A 150 18.31 -20.38 11.36
C GLU A 150 19.00 -19.66 10.20
N ILE A 151 19.51 -18.45 10.43
CA ILE A 151 20.31 -17.73 9.45
C ILE A 151 21.70 -18.36 9.36
N VAL A 152 22.00 -18.99 8.24
CA VAL A 152 23.33 -19.60 7.98
C VAL A 152 24.26 -18.70 7.19
N PHE A 153 23.70 -17.74 6.45
CA PHE A 153 24.48 -16.76 5.69
C PHE A 153 23.66 -15.50 5.44
N LYS A 154 24.31 -14.33 5.47
CA LYS A 154 23.73 -13.04 5.06
C LYS A 154 24.60 -12.40 3.99
N ASP A 155 24.02 -12.13 2.81
CA ASP A 155 24.62 -11.29 1.80
C ASP A 155 24.28 -9.83 2.10
N TYR A 156 25.23 -9.11 2.69
CA TYR A 156 25.05 -7.70 3.07
C TYR A 156 24.92 -6.76 1.87
N ASN A 157 25.42 -7.14 0.68
CA ASN A 157 25.32 -6.29 -0.50
C ASN A 157 23.91 -6.29 -1.08
N ASN A 158 23.23 -7.44 -1.00
CA ASN A 158 21.93 -7.64 -1.62
C ASN A 158 20.76 -7.74 -0.62
N GLY A 159 21.02 -7.75 0.69
CA GLY A 159 20.01 -7.95 1.72
C GLY A 159 19.32 -9.32 1.63
N ILE A 160 20.06 -10.34 1.14
CA ILE A 160 19.54 -11.71 1.01
C ILE A 160 20.10 -12.57 2.10
N TYR A 161 19.20 -13.23 2.83
CA TYR A 161 19.54 -14.23 3.85
C TYR A 161 19.44 -15.63 3.26
N THR A 162 20.38 -16.51 3.63
CA THR A 162 20.20 -17.95 3.48
C THR A 162 19.78 -18.49 4.83
N VAL A 163 18.60 -19.07 4.87
CA VAL A 163 17.97 -19.54 6.11
C VAL A 163 17.77 -21.05 6.02
N LYS A 164 18.19 -21.77 7.06
CA LYS A 164 17.98 -23.21 7.19
C LYS A 164 16.71 -23.46 7.99
N THR A 165 15.74 -24.07 7.36
CA THR A 165 14.48 -24.46 7.99
C THR A 165 14.65 -25.66 8.95
N ALA A 166 13.66 -25.91 9.80
CA ALA A 166 13.68 -27.02 10.74
C ALA A 166 13.80 -28.41 10.06
N ASP A 167 13.29 -28.55 8.83
CA ASP A 167 13.40 -29.75 8.02
C ASP A 167 14.71 -29.82 7.20
N GLY A 168 15.63 -28.88 7.42
CA GLY A 168 16.98 -28.86 6.84
C GLY A 168 17.10 -28.23 5.45
N ARG A 169 16.03 -27.71 4.87
CA ARG A 169 16.08 -27.01 3.57
C ARG A 169 16.78 -25.66 3.73
N LEU A 170 17.43 -25.22 2.65
CA LEU A 170 18.02 -23.88 2.56
C LEU A 170 17.12 -23.00 1.70
N LEU A 171 16.64 -21.91 2.28
CA LEU A 171 15.79 -20.93 1.62
C LEU A 171 16.54 -19.61 1.41
N LYS A 172 16.21 -18.91 0.34
CA LYS A 172 16.62 -17.53 0.12
C LYS A 172 15.48 -16.61 0.57
N VAL A 173 15.80 -15.70 1.48
CA VAL A 173 14.86 -14.71 2.02
C VAL A 173 15.42 -13.33 1.73
N ALA A 174 14.69 -12.53 0.93
CA ALA A 174 15.06 -11.14 0.67
C ALA A 174 14.38 -10.22 1.66
N ASP A 175 15.17 -9.38 2.33
CA ASP A 175 14.68 -8.27 3.13
C ASP A 175 14.49 -7.06 2.22
N LEU A 176 13.24 -6.66 2.01
CA LEU A 176 12.87 -5.51 1.19
C LEU A 176 12.61 -4.24 2.02
N VAL A 177 12.76 -4.32 3.34
CA VAL A 177 12.59 -3.17 4.26
C VAL A 177 13.88 -2.36 4.35
N GLU A 178 15.03 -3.03 4.33
CA GLU A 178 16.33 -2.41 4.63
C GLU A 178 16.81 -1.45 3.53
N ASP A 179 16.51 -1.73 2.26
CA ASP A 179 16.86 -0.83 1.15
C ASP A 179 16.02 -1.14 -0.09
N SER A 180 15.10 -0.24 -0.42
CA SER A 180 14.23 -0.36 -1.61
C SER A 180 14.91 0.06 -2.91
N SER A 181 16.10 0.66 -2.87
CA SER A 181 16.78 1.24 -4.03
C SER A 181 17.69 0.26 -4.79
N LYS A 182 17.97 -0.91 -4.22
CA LYS A 182 18.85 -1.91 -4.84
C LYS A 182 18.05 -2.91 -5.65
N GLU A 183 18.44 -3.11 -6.90
CA GLU A 183 17.98 -4.26 -7.69
C GLU A 183 18.45 -5.56 -7.02
N ARG A 184 17.50 -6.44 -6.73
CA ARG A 184 17.74 -7.72 -6.06
C ARG A 184 17.43 -8.85 -7.03
N ASN A 185 18.44 -9.58 -7.41
CA ASN A 185 18.31 -10.82 -8.18
C ASN A 185 18.10 -11.99 -7.20
N LEU A 186 16.87 -12.45 -7.08
CA LEU A 186 16.46 -13.63 -6.29
C LEU A 186 16.59 -14.92 -7.10
#